data_43a8b386989a810b91687442d96c8717
#
_entry.id   43a8b386989a810b91687442d96c8717
#
_cell.length_a   1.000
_cell.length_b   1.000
_cell.length_c   1.000
_cell.angle_alpha   90.00
_cell.angle_beta   90.00
_cell.angle_gamma   90.00
#
_symmetry.space_group_name_H-M   'P 1'
#
loop_
_entity.id
_entity.type
_entity.pdbx_description
1 polymer ?
#
loop_
_entity_poly.entity_id
_entity_poly.type
_entity_poly.pdbx_seq_one_letter_code
_entity_poly.pdbx_strand_id
1 'polypeptide(L)'
;MPWLHIHAFPDGRAYPCCFALDKLHVGNVNENSMEEVFNGDKMKQMRLNMLANKKSRECAKCYDQEDSGFFSLRLSSNKHFGHNIPLVHNTLPDGKADFVMKYWDIRFSNLCNMACRSCGTWFSSNWYEDHKKLTGSPPPHAKIMKVGRSTDDLWEQMLAEFEHAEQFYFAGGEPIIMEEHYRILKELDKRKMYHVRLIYNTNFSRTTFKDIDVFELWNKFDSVSIGASLDAEGSRAELMRKGTRWEDII
;
A
#
# COMPACT_ATOMS: atom_id res chain seq x y z
N MET A 1 -1.52 -14.43 1.49
CA MET A 1 -1.70 -12.99 1.82
C MET A 1 -2.50 -12.79 3.12
N PRO A 2 -3.67 -13.38 3.37
CA PRO A 2 -4.47 -13.07 4.57
C PRO A 2 -3.85 -13.50 5.91
N TRP A 3 -2.67 -14.09 5.93
CA TRP A 3 -1.92 -14.47 7.14
C TRP A 3 -0.69 -13.59 7.43
N LEU A 4 -0.41 -12.58 6.58
CA LEU A 4 0.84 -11.83 6.70
C LEU A 4 0.77 -10.39 6.15
N HIS A 5 -0.45 -9.93 5.78
CA HIS A 5 -0.62 -8.69 5.04
C HIS A 5 -2.00 -8.06 5.24
N ILE A 6 -2.02 -6.75 5.33
CA ILE A 6 -3.18 -5.87 5.14
C ILE A 6 -2.79 -4.78 4.16
N HIS A 7 -3.66 -4.51 3.18
CA HIS A 7 -3.60 -3.31 2.37
C HIS A 7 -4.58 -2.28 2.92
N ALA A 8 -4.14 -1.05 3.18
CA ALA A 8 -5.01 0.02 3.69
C ALA A 8 -4.92 1.29 2.83
N PHE A 9 -6.08 1.90 2.57
CA PHE A 9 -6.22 3.18 1.87
C PHE A 9 -6.19 4.37 2.83
N PRO A 10 -6.00 5.61 2.32
CA PRO A 10 -5.95 6.82 3.18
C PRO A 10 -7.23 7.09 3.97
N ASP A 11 -8.37 6.57 3.54
CA ASP A 11 -9.65 6.65 4.25
C ASP A 11 -9.84 5.55 5.31
N GLY A 12 -8.81 4.74 5.54
CA GLY A 12 -8.80 3.66 6.52
C GLY A 12 -9.38 2.34 6.03
N ARG A 13 -10.05 2.28 4.87
CA ARG A 13 -10.58 1.02 4.35
C ARG A 13 -9.43 0.03 4.12
N ALA A 14 -9.57 -1.15 4.71
CA ALA A 14 -8.57 -2.20 4.66
C ALA A 14 -9.02 -3.38 3.81
N TYR A 15 -8.08 -4.00 3.13
CA TYR A 15 -8.30 -5.09 2.18
C TYR A 15 -7.29 -6.21 2.42
N PRO A 16 -7.60 -7.46 2.03
CA PRO A 16 -6.66 -8.58 2.14
C PRO A 16 -5.50 -8.48 1.15
N CYS A 17 -5.62 -7.68 0.10
CA CYS A 17 -4.55 -7.28 -0.82
C CYS A 17 -5.00 -6.11 -1.71
N CYS A 18 -4.06 -5.42 -2.35
CA CYS A 18 -4.34 -4.27 -3.23
C CYS A 18 -5.15 -4.61 -4.50
N PHE A 19 -5.27 -5.89 -4.84
CA PHE A 19 -6.01 -6.36 -6.04
C PHE A 19 -7.45 -6.78 -5.73
N ALA A 20 -7.85 -6.80 -4.45
CA ALA A 20 -9.22 -7.09 -4.05
C ALA A 20 -10.21 -6.08 -4.64
N LEU A 21 -11.46 -6.50 -4.84
CA LEU A 21 -12.50 -5.61 -5.33
C LEU A 21 -12.84 -4.54 -4.29
N ASP A 22 -13.01 -3.30 -4.74
CA ASP A 22 -13.23 -2.13 -3.88
C ASP A 22 -14.39 -2.27 -2.87
N LYS A 23 -15.43 -3.01 -3.23
CA LYS A 23 -16.59 -3.27 -2.35
C LYS A 23 -16.34 -4.34 -1.27
N LEU A 24 -15.19 -5.02 -1.30
CA LEU A 24 -14.88 -6.16 -0.43
C LEU A 24 -13.83 -5.81 0.62
N HIS A 25 -13.90 -4.59 1.20
CA HIS A 25 -13.04 -4.23 2.33
C HIS A 25 -13.31 -5.14 3.55
N VAL A 26 -12.26 -5.45 4.29
CA VAL A 26 -12.31 -6.39 5.44
C VAL A 26 -12.45 -5.68 6.78
N GLY A 27 -12.26 -4.37 6.81
CA GLY A 27 -12.39 -3.52 8.00
C GLY A 27 -11.93 -2.10 7.72
N ASN A 28 -11.77 -1.30 8.77
CA ASN A 28 -11.30 0.07 8.69
C ASN A 28 -10.28 0.36 9.81
N VAL A 29 -9.04 0.67 9.45
CA VAL A 29 -7.96 0.94 10.40
C VAL A 29 -8.03 2.35 11.02
N ASN A 30 -8.96 3.21 10.58
CA ASN A 30 -9.28 4.46 11.26
C ASN A 30 -10.24 4.25 12.44
N GLU A 31 -10.91 3.10 12.50
CA GLU A 31 -11.90 2.74 13.52
C GLU A 31 -11.37 1.67 14.48
N ASN A 32 -10.60 0.71 13.93
CA ASN A 32 -10.10 -0.46 14.64
C ASN A 32 -8.56 -0.51 14.60
N SER A 33 -7.94 -1.25 15.50
CA SER A 33 -6.51 -1.55 15.39
C SER A 33 -6.23 -2.45 14.19
N MET A 34 -4.96 -2.49 13.75
CA MET A 34 -4.56 -3.37 12.65
C MET A 34 -4.80 -4.84 13.00
N GLU A 35 -4.55 -5.25 14.24
CA GLU A 35 -4.80 -6.63 14.71
C GLU A 35 -6.30 -6.97 14.68
N GLU A 36 -7.17 -6.04 15.13
CA GLU A 36 -8.63 -6.23 15.06
C GLU A 36 -9.11 -6.38 13.62
N VAL A 37 -8.59 -5.58 12.70
CA VAL A 37 -8.90 -5.71 11.26
C VAL A 37 -8.36 -7.02 10.71
N PHE A 38 -7.12 -7.38 11.03
CA PHE A 38 -6.47 -8.61 10.58
C PHE A 38 -7.22 -9.87 11.07
N ASN A 39 -7.78 -9.83 12.25
CA ASN A 39 -8.56 -10.91 12.84
C ASN A 39 -10.08 -10.64 12.85
N GLY A 40 -10.55 -9.69 12.08
CA GLY A 40 -11.98 -9.45 11.88
C GLY A 40 -12.69 -10.59 11.14
N ASP A 41 -14.01 -10.68 11.29
CA ASP A 41 -14.80 -11.82 10.81
C ASP A 41 -14.63 -12.10 9.30
N LYS A 42 -14.50 -11.05 8.48
CA LYS A 42 -14.28 -11.21 7.04
C LYS A 42 -12.93 -11.87 6.72
N MET A 43 -11.87 -11.48 7.43
CA MET A 43 -10.53 -12.07 7.27
C MET A 43 -10.49 -13.51 7.78
N LYS A 44 -11.11 -13.80 8.93
CA LYS A 44 -11.28 -15.15 9.47
C LYS A 44 -12.02 -16.04 8.46
N GLN A 45 -13.16 -15.59 7.96
CA GLN A 45 -13.94 -16.35 6.98
C GLN A 45 -13.16 -16.59 5.68
N MET A 46 -12.37 -15.60 5.23
CA MET A 46 -11.52 -15.74 4.05
C MET A 46 -10.46 -16.84 4.27
N ARG A 47 -9.80 -16.86 5.44
CA ARG A 47 -8.85 -17.92 5.79
C ARG A 47 -9.50 -19.30 5.81
N LEU A 48 -10.65 -19.43 6.47
CA LEU A 48 -11.41 -20.69 6.52
C LEU A 48 -11.80 -21.17 5.11
N ASN A 49 -12.25 -20.28 4.23
CA ASN A 49 -12.55 -20.62 2.85
C ASN A 49 -11.30 -21.14 2.13
N MET A 50 -10.16 -20.48 2.27
CA MET A 50 -8.90 -20.90 1.64
C MET A 50 -8.41 -22.24 2.18
N LEU A 51 -8.49 -22.48 3.49
CA LEU A 51 -8.15 -23.76 4.11
C LEU A 51 -9.06 -24.89 3.64
N ALA A 52 -10.33 -24.60 3.36
CA ALA A 52 -11.30 -25.52 2.79
C ALA A 52 -11.21 -25.63 1.24
N ASN A 53 -10.17 -25.07 0.63
CA ASN A 53 -9.99 -24.99 -0.83
C ASN A 53 -11.19 -24.35 -1.59
N LYS A 54 -11.86 -23.39 -0.96
CA LYS A 54 -12.95 -22.62 -1.56
C LYS A 54 -12.43 -21.31 -2.12
N LYS A 55 -12.81 -20.96 -3.36
CA LYS A 55 -12.48 -19.67 -3.97
C LYS A 55 -13.13 -18.52 -3.18
N SER A 56 -12.31 -17.59 -2.66
CA SER A 56 -12.78 -16.39 -1.97
C SER A 56 -13.09 -15.27 -2.97
N ARG A 57 -14.19 -14.54 -2.74
CA ARG A 57 -14.64 -13.46 -3.65
C ARG A 57 -13.62 -12.34 -3.79
N GLU A 58 -12.87 -12.06 -2.74
CA GLU A 58 -11.81 -11.06 -2.68
C GLU A 58 -10.67 -11.35 -3.67
N CYS A 59 -10.49 -12.62 -4.03
CA CYS A 59 -9.48 -13.08 -4.97
C CYS A 59 -10.01 -13.32 -6.38
N ALA A 60 -11.25 -12.93 -6.70
CA ALA A 60 -11.91 -13.24 -7.98
C ALA A 60 -11.05 -12.86 -9.20
N LYS A 61 -10.49 -11.62 -9.22
CA LYS A 61 -9.62 -11.17 -10.32
C LYS A 61 -8.41 -12.08 -10.55
N CYS A 62 -7.83 -12.63 -9.48
CA CYS A 62 -6.70 -13.56 -9.61
C CYS A 62 -7.16 -14.90 -10.16
N TYR A 63 -8.30 -15.41 -9.70
CA TYR A 63 -8.86 -16.66 -10.24
C TYR A 63 -9.23 -16.53 -11.71
N ASP A 64 -9.83 -15.41 -12.12
CA ASP A 64 -10.18 -15.15 -13.53
C ASP A 64 -8.93 -15.12 -14.41
N GLN A 65 -7.83 -14.53 -13.93
CA GLN A 65 -6.53 -14.56 -14.61
C GLN A 65 -5.99 -16.00 -14.74
N GLU A 66 -6.03 -16.75 -13.64
CA GLU A 66 -5.53 -18.13 -13.59
C GLU A 66 -6.37 -19.06 -14.46
N ASP A 67 -7.70 -18.95 -14.42
CA ASP A 67 -8.62 -19.71 -15.26
C ASP A 67 -8.44 -19.37 -16.76
N SER A 68 -7.90 -18.17 -17.07
CA SER A 68 -7.52 -17.73 -18.42
C SER A 68 -6.06 -18.07 -18.80
N GLY A 69 -5.33 -18.81 -17.96
CA GLY A 69 -3.95 -19.25 -18.20
C GLY A 69 -2.87 -18.20 -17.88
N PHE A 70 -3.22 -17.09 -17.22
CA PHE A 70 -2.26 -16.05 -16.85
C PHE A 70 -1.71 -16.24 -15.44
N PHE A 71 -0.50 -15.74 -15.22
CA PHE A 71 0.13 -15.74 -13.90
C PHE A 71 -0.40 -14.58 -13.06
N SER A 72 -1.13 -14.90 -12.00
CA SER A 72 -1.81 -13.91 -11.15
C SER A 72 -0.90 -13.34 -10.05
N LEU A 73 -1.33 -12.20 -9.47
CA LEU A 73 -0.72 -11.64 -8.27
C LEU A 73 -0.75 -12.64 -7.09
N ARG A 74 -1.79 -13.46 -6.98
CA ARG A 74 -1.91 -14.50 -5.94
C ARG A 74 -0.80 -15.55 -6.08
N LEU A 75 -0.55 -16.03 -7.29
CA LEU A 75 0.53 -16.99 -7.56
C LEU A 75 1.91 -16.36 -7.32
N SER A 76 2.10 -15.10 -7.75
CA SER A 76 3.32 -14.35 -7.47
C SER A 76 3.57 -14.20 -5.97
N SER A 77 2.54 -13.82 -5.21
CA SER A 77 2.63 -13.69 -3.76
C SER A 77 2.92 -15.02 -3.07
N ASN A 78 2.29 -16.11 -3.51
CA ASN A 78 2.55 -17.44 -2.96
C ASN A 78 4.01 -17.89 -3.24
N LYS A 79 4.54 -17.58 -4.42
CA LYS A 79 5.93 -17.87 -4.76
C LYS A 79 6.90 -17.07 -3.87
N HIS A 80 6.58 -15.78 -3.62
CA HIS A 80 7.45 -14.89 -2.86
C HIS A 80 7.42 -15.18 -1.34
N PHE A 81 6.21 -15.36 -0.79
CA PHE A 81 5.99 -15.52 0.64
C PHE A 81 5.71 -16.97 1.07
N GLY A 82 5.92 -17.95 0.20
CA GLY A 82 5.60 -19.36 0.46
C GLY A 82 6.34 -19.99 1.63
N HIS A 83 7.51 -19.47 1.99
CA HIS A 83 8.27 -19.89 3.17
C HIS A 83 7.52 -19.59 4.49
N ASN A 84 6.55 -18.69 4.48
CA ASN A 84 5.70 -18.37 5.63
C ASN A 84 4.49 -19.32 5.79
N ILE A 85 4.43 -20.46 5.08
CA ILE A 85 3.34 -21.45 5.19
C ILE A 85 3.10 -21.93 6.63
N PRO A 86 4.09 -22.01 7.54
CA PRO A 86 3.84 -22.35 8.94
C PRO A 86 2.81 -21.46 9.63
N LEU A 87 2.72 -20.17 9.28
CA LEU A 87 1.69 -19.25 9.80
C LEU A 87 0.26 -19.69 9.43
N VAL A 88 0.11 -20.37 8.29
CA VAL A 88 -1.18 -20.91 7.83
C VAL A 88 -1.60 -22.09 8.69
N HIS A 89 -0.65 -22.93 9.09
CA HIS A 89 -0.91 -24.12 9.92
C HIS A 89 -1.33 -23.77 11.36
N ASN A 90 -0.97 -22.58 11.85
CA ASN A 90 -1.33 -22.06 13.16
C ASN A 90 -2.75 -21.45 13.20
N THR A 91 -3.51 -21.51 12.10
CA THR A 91 -4.86 -20.94 12.07
C THR A 91 -5.80 -21.69 13.01
N LEU A 92 -6.45 -20.96 13.92
CA LEU A 92 -7.40 -21.53 14.86
C LEU A 92 -8.70 -21.98 14.16
N PRO A 93 -9.50 -22.86 14.79
CA PRO A 93 -10.75 -23.37 14.20
C PRO A 93 -11.76 -22.27 13.81
N ASP A 94 -11.72 -21.10 14.43
CA ASP A 94 -12.57 -19.95 14.10
C ASP A 94 -11.98 -19.06 12.98
N GLY A 95 -10.79 -19.41 12.45
CA GLY A 95 -10.09 -18.65 11.42
C GLY A 95 -9.18 -17.53 11.94
N LYS A 96 -9.05 -17.38 13.28
CA LYS A 96 -8.06 -16.46 13.87
C LYS A 96 -6.65 -16.96 13.58
N ALA A 97 -5.74 -16.04 13.29
CA ALA A 97 -4.32 -16.31 13.05
C ALA A 97 -3.46 -15.38 13.89
N ASP A 98 -2.20 -15.77 14.12
CA ASP A 98 -1.22 -14.89 14.73
C ASP A 98 -1.09 -13.61 13.92
N PHE A 99 -1.13 -12.46 14.60
CA PHE A 99 -0.95 -11.18 13.94
C PHE A 99 0.54 -10.98 13.67
N VAL A 100 0.95 -11.21 12.44
CA VAL A 100 2.34 -11.07 11.98
C VAL A 100 2.37 -10.38 10.63
N MET A 101 2.89 -9.17 10.59
CA MET A 101 2.92 -8.35 9.38
C MET A 101 4.27 -8.50 8.65
N LYS A 102 4.29 -9.36 7.60
CA LYS A 102 5.46 -9.58 6.75
C LYS A 102 5.53 -8.62 5.56
N TYR A 103 4.39 -8.27 5.02
CA TYR A 103 4.26 -7.38 3.87
C TYR A 103 3.38 -6.18 4.21
N TRP A 104 3.97 -5.00 4.11
CA TRP A 104 3.36 -3.71 4.41
C TRP A 104 2.97 -2.98 3.13
N ASP A 105 1.68 -2.69 2.95
CA ASP A 105 1.13 -1.90 1.84
C ASP A 105 0.08 -0.93 2.40
N ILE A 106 0.56 0.07 3.10
CA ILE A 106 -0.26 1.11 3.72
C ILE A 106 -0.15 2.39 2.91
N ARG A 107 -1.28 2.88 2.42
CA ARG A 107 -1.39 4.18 1.73
C ARG A 107 -1.58 5.28 2.78
N PHE A 108 -0.48 5.80 3.33
CA PHE A 108 -0.50 6.69 4.48
C PHE A 108 -1.34 7.94 4.28
N SER A 109 -1.37 8.48 3.05
CA SER A 109 -2.12 9.68 2.72
C SER A 109 -2.41 9.74 1.21
N ASN A 110 -3.36 10.60 0.83
CA ASN A 110 -3.54 11.04 -0.54
C ASN A 110 -2.69 12.28 -0.89
N LEU A 111 -1.74 12.66 -0.02
CA LEU A 111 -0.84 13.78 -0.30
C LEU A 111 -0.03 13.50 -1.56
N CYS A 112 -0.18 14.37 -2.57
CA CYS A 112 0.53 14.26 -3.84
C CYS A 112 0.77 15.65 -4.41
N ASN A 113 1.89 15.82 -5.10
CA ASN A 113 2.25 17.07 -5.78
C ASN A 113 1.79 17.14 -7.24
N MET A 114 1.11 16.10 -7.74
CA MET A 114 0.57 16.03 -9.11
C MET A 114 -0.92 15.79 -9.14
N ALA A 115 -1.60 16.21 -10.23
CA ALA A 115 -3.00 15.91 -10.55
C ALA A 115 -3.09 15.16 -11.89
N CYS A 116 -2.60 13.93 -11.92
CA CYS A 116 -2.57 13.09 -13.12
C CYS A 116 -3.98 12.77 -13.62
N ARG A 117 -4.18 12.72 -14.94
CA ARG A 117 -5.49 12.43 -15.56
C ARG A 117 -6.02 11.03 -15.26
N SER A 118 -5.12 10.07 -14.98
CA SER A 118 -5.45 8.71 -14.57
C SER A 118 -5.78 8.59 -13.08
N CYS A 119 -5.73 9.69 -12.31
CA CYS A 119 -5.92 9.72 -10.87
C CYS A 119 -7.17 10.52 -10.49
N GLY A 120 -7.46 10.59 -9.18
CA GLY A 120 -8.60 11.35 -8.64
C GLY A 120 -8.34 11.81 -7.21
N THR A 121 -9.35 12.43 -6.60
CA THR A 121 -9.27 13.06 -5.28
C THR A 121 -8.93 12.08 -4.15
N TRP A 122 -9.26 10.80 -4.30
CA TRP A 122 -8.95 9.74 -3.33
C TRP A 122 -7.46 9.42 -3.23
N PHE A 123 -6.69 9.65 -4.30
CA PHE A 123 -5.28 9.30 -4.39
C PHE A 123 -4.37 10.51 -4.65
N SER A 124 -4.94 11.71 -4.87
CA SER A 124 -4.17 12.94 -4.99
C SER A 124 -4.92 14.13 -4.42
N SER A 125 -4.33 14.75 -3.40
CA SER A 125 -4.81 15.99 -2.79
C SER A 125 -4.82 17.17 -3.76
N ASN A 126 -4.01 17.15 -4.82
CA ASN A 126 -3.98 18.21 -5.85
C ASN A 126 -5.22 18.21 -6.76
N TRP A 127 -5.95 17.08 -6.82
CA TRP A 127 -7.22 17.03 -7.53
C TRP A 127 -8.37 17.75 -6.81
N TYR A 128 -8.22 18.09 -5.53
CA TYR A 128 -9.32 18.61 -4.71
C TYR A 128 -9.94 19.89 -5.27
N GLU A 129 -9.12 20.87 -5.59
CA GLU A 129 -9.58 22.16 -6.12
C GLU A 129 -10.08 22.06 -7.58
N ASP A 130 -9.43 21.23 -8.39
CA ASP A 130 -9.88 20.99 -9.78
C ASP A 130 -11.23 20.26 -9.80
N HIS A 131 -11.42 19.29 -8.92
CA HIS A 131 -12.72 18.61 -8.75
C HIS A 131 -13.82 19.62 -8.39
N LYS A 132 -13.57 20.48 -7.40
CA LYS A 132 -14.53 21.50 -6.98
C LYS A 132 -14.91 22.44 -8.12
N LYS A 133 -13.95 22.84 -8.95
CA LYS A 133 -14.21 23.70 -10.14
C LYS A 133 -15.01 22.96 -11.21
N LEU A 134 -14.72 21.69 -11.44
CA LEU A 134 -15.37 20.91 -12.49
C LEU A 134 -16.81 20.48 -12.13
N THR A 135 -17.06 20.16 -10.84
CA THR A 135 -18.35 19.61 -10.40
C THR A 135 -19.22 20.63 -9.68
N GLY A 136 -18.70 21.79 -9.32
CA GLY A 136 -19.39 22.81 -8.52
C GLY A 136 -19.46 22.50 -7.01
N SER A 137 -18.92 21.34 -6.57
CA SER A 137 -18.95 20.93 -5.16
C SER A 137 -17.62 20.27 -4.74
N PRO A 138 -17.24 20.37 -3.44
CA PRO A 138 -16.07 19.69 -2.94
C PRO A 138 -16.24 18.17 -2.99
N PRO A 139 -15.14 17.39 -3.05
CA PRO A 139 -15.18 15.95 -2.84
C PRO A 139 -15.81 15.59 -1.49
N PRO A 140 -16.38 14.37 -1.33
CA PRO A 140 -17.06 13.94 -0.09
C PRO A 140 -16.09 13.57 1.04
N HIS A 141 -14.84 14.01 0.97
CA HIS A 141 -13.79 13.74 1.95
C HIS A 141 -12.89 14.98 2.14
N ALA A 142 -12.07 14.98 3.17
CA ALA A 142 -11.09 16.06 3.41
C ALA A 142 -10.05 16.13 2.26
N LYS A 143 -9.51 17.32 2.01
CA LYS A 143 -8.47 17.52 0.98
C LYS A 143 -7.26 16.61 1.19
N ILE A 144 -6.81 16.49 2.43
CA ILE A 144 -5.75 15.56 2.82
C ILE A 144 -6.39 14.54 3.77
N MET A 145 -6.33 13.28 3.38
CA MET A 145 -6.71 12.14 4.19
C MET A 145 -5.46 11.48 4.75
N LYS A 146 -5.56 10.95 5.95
CA LYS A 146 -4.50 10.16 6.59
C LYS A 146 -5.09 8.87 7.14
N VAL A 147 -4.37 7.77 6.92
CA VAL A 147 -4.75 6.47 7.44
C VAL A 147 -4.42 6.36 8.93
N GLY A 148 -5.24 5.60 9.66
CA GLY A 148 -5.11 5.36 11.09
C GLY A 148 -5.90 6.35 11.95
N ARG A 149 -6.20 5.96 13.19
CA ARG A 149 -6.89 6.81 14.19
C ARG A 149 -6.07 8.07 14.52
N SER A 150 -4.76 7.90 14.55
CA SER A 150 -3.77 8.98 14.56
C SER A 150 -2.46 8.48 13.95
N THR A 151 -1.57 9.40 13.58
CA THR A 151 -0.24 9.04 13.05
C THR A 151 0.59 8.27 14.07
N ASP A 152 0.49 8.63 15.35
CA ASP A 152 1.28 7.99 16.40
C ASP A 152 0.70 6.63 16.79
N ASP A 153 -0.63 6.48 16.88
CA ASP A 153 -1.29 5.19 17.12
C ASP A 153 -0.94 4.17 16.03
N LEU A 154 -1.04 4.54 14.76
CA LEU A 154 -0.65 3.67 13.65
C LEU A 154 0.83 3.31 13.71
N TRP A 155 1.68 4.28 14.03
CA TRP A 155 3.11 4.09 14.14
C TRP A 155 3.49 3.10 15.25
N GLU A 156 2.88 3.21 16.43
CA GLU A 156 3.12 2.29 17.54
C GLU A 156 2.72 0.84 17.18
N GLN A 157 1.57 0.66 16.53
CA GLN A 157 1.14 -0.63 16.03
C GLN A 157 2.11 -1.21 14.99
N MET A 158 2.63 -0.37 14.09
CA MET A 158 3.63 -0.78 13.12
C MET A 158 4.95 -1.18 13.79
N LEU A 159 5.43 -0.38 14.77
CA LEU A 159 6.69 -0.65 15.48
C LEU A 159 6.70 -2.00 16.19
N ALA A 160 5.56 -2.43 16.72
CA ALA A 160 5.41 -3.74 17.37
C ALA A 160 5.69 -4.91 16.41
N GLU A 161 5.38 -4.72 15.12
CA GLU A 161 5.48 -5.75 14.09
C GLU A 161 6.70 -5.59 13.15
N PHE A 162 7.52 -4.56 13.35
CA PHE A 162 8.62 -4.24 12.43
C PHE A 162 9.64 -5.37 12.28
N GLU A 163 9.94 -6.10 13.36
CA GLU A 163 10.91 -7.19 13.34
C GLU A 163 10.51 -8.34 12.38
N HIS A 164 9.23 -8.43 12.07
CA HIS A 164 8.69 -9.44 11.18
C HIS A 164 8.67 -9.00 9.71
N ALA A 165 8.97 -7.74 9.42
CA ALA A 165 8.84 -7.18 8.08
C ALA A 165 9.83 -7.81 7.08
N GLU A 166 9.30 -8.23 5.94
CA GLU A 166 10.07 -8.74 4.79
C GLU A 166 9.96 -7.80 3.59
N GLN A 167 8.87 -7.03 3.51
CA GLN A 167 8.62 -6.13 2.38
C GLN A 167 7.79 -4.92 2.78
N PHE A 168 8.19 -3.75 2.31
CA PHE A 168 7.38 -2.54 2.26
C PHE A 168 7.08 -2.15 0.81
N TYR A 169 5.81 -1.85 0.54
CA TYR A 169 5.38 -1.29 -0.73
C TYR A 169 4.85 0.13 -0.53
N PHE A 170 5.55 1.08 -1.07
CA PHE A 170 5.25 2.50 -0.97
C PHE A 170 4.53 2.98 -2.22
N ALA A 171 3.29 3.40 -2.07
CA ALA A 171 2.49 4.02 -3.11
C ALA A 171 1.28 4.75 -2.48
N GLY A 172 0.40 5.32 -3.32
CA GLY A 172 -0.74 6.13 -2.87
C GLY A 172 -0.31 7.55 -2.51
N GLY A 173 -0.95 8.56 -3.09
CA GLY A 173 -0.39 9.90 -3.13
C GLY A 173 0.99 9.90 -3.81
N GLU A 174 1.96 10.57 -3.19
CA GLU A 174 3.37 10.48 -3.58
C GLU A 174 4.22 10.12 -2.36
N PRO A 175 4.75 8.90 -2.26
CA PRO A 175 5.45 8.45 -1.05
C PRO A 175 6.71 9.25 -0.72
N ILE A 176 7.47 9.73 -1.73
CA ILE A 176 8.75 10.43 -1.50
C ILE A 176 8.55 11.81 -0.85
N ILE A 177 7.35 12.38 -0.86
CA ILE A 177 7.06 13.63 -0.14
C ILE A 177 6.32 13.43 1.18
N MET A 178 6.19 12.18 1.67
CA MET A 178 5.51 11.85 2.92
C MET A 178 6.49 11.63 4.06
N GLU A 179 6.21 12.20 5.22
CA GLU A 179 7.04 12.04 6.41
C GLU A 179 7.05 10.59 6.93
N GLU A 180 5.91 9.93 6.85
CA GLU A 180 5.73 8.52 7.25
C GLU A 180 6.69 7.58 6.50
N HIS A 181 6.93 7.83 5.22
CA HIS A 181 7.90 7.08 4.42
C HIS A 181 9.32 7.16 5.02
N TYR A 182 9.81 8.37 5.30
CA TYR A 182 11.14 8.55 5.88
C TYR A 182 11.25 8.05 7.31
N ARG A 183 10.16 8.12 8.08
CA ARG A 183 10.09 7.56 9.43
C ARG A 183 10.31 6.04 9.41
N ILE A 184 9.70 5.35 8.43
CA ILE A 184 9.90 3.91 8.20
C ILE A 184 11.34 3.61 7.81
N LEU A 185 11.88 4.28 6.80
CA LEU A 185 13.25 4.03 6.34
C LEU A 185 14.29 4.24 7.45
N LYS A 186 14.14 5.30 8.25
CA LYS A 186 15.01 5.57 9.39
C LYS A 186 14.91 4.50 10.49
N GLU A 187 13.72 3.98 10.75
CA GLU A 187 13.55 2.91 11.73
C GLU A 187 14.14 1.59 11.24
N LEU A 188 13.97 1.25 9.96
CA LEU A 188 14.63 0.10 9.35
C LEU A 188 16.16 0.23 9.39
N ASP A 189 16.70 1.40 9.08
CA ASP A 189 18.12 1.69 9.17
C ASP A 189 18.65 1.58 10.61
N LYS A 190 17.95 2.15 11.57
CA LYS A 190 18.28 2.05 13.01
C LYS A 190 18.33 0.60 13.48
N ARG A 191 17.43 -0.26 13.00
CA ARG A 191 17.38 -1.70 13.30
C ARG A 191 18.31 -2.52 12.42
N LYS A 192 19.00 -1.92 11.44
CA LYS A 192 19.85 -2.60 10.44
C LYS A 192 19.10 -3.68 9.64
N MET A 193 17.83 -3.44 9.34
CA MET A 193 16.96 -4.37 8.62
C MET A 193 17.10 -4.16 7.09
N TYR A 194 18.31 -4.21 6.57
CA TYR A 194 18.62 -3.93 5.16
C TYR A 194 18.16 -5.04 4.21
N HIS A 195 17.89 -6.23 4.73
CA HIS A 195 17.29 -7.36 4.01
C HIS A 195 15.82 -7.14 3.62
N VAL A 196 15.14 -6.16 4.23
CA VAL A 196 13.75 -5.84 3.92
C VAL A 196 13.67 -5.25 2.52
N ARG A 197 12.84 -5.85 1.68
CA ARG A 197 12.63 -5.41 0.30
C ARG A 197 11.77 -4.15 0.26
N LEU A 198 12.24 -3.13 -0.44
CA LEU A 198 11.51 -1.88 -0.67
C LEU A 198 10.99 -1.85 -2.11
N ILE A 199 9.69 -1.60 -2.27
CA ILE A 199 9.06 -1.47 -3.58
C ILE A 199 8.33 -0.14 -3.63
N TYR A 200 8.48 0.57 -4.72
CA TYR A 200 7.90 1.89 -4.95
C TYR A 200 7.06 1.97 -6.21
N ASN A 201 5.93 2.65 -6.11
CA ASN A 201 5.31 3.35 -7.22
C ASN A 201 5.32 4.83 -6.88
N THR A 202 6.08 5.61 -7.64
CA THR A 202 6.29 7.04 -7.42
C THR A 202 6.20 7.80 -8.73
N ASN A 203 5.78 9.06 -8.67
CA ASN A 203 5.85 9.95 -9.83
C ASN A 203 7.30 10.41 -10.12
N PHE A 204 8.20 10.10 -9.23
CA PHE A 204 9.64 10.31 -9.31
C PHE A 204 10.06 11.75 -9.64
N SER A 205 9.20 12.74 -9.34
CA SER A 205 9.47 14.15 -9.57
C SER A 205 10.35 14.81 -8.52
N ARG A 206 10.60 14.09 -7.43
CA ARG A 206 11.49 14.52 -6.34
C ARG A 206 12.24 13.32 -5.79
N THR A 207 13.50 13.56 -5.42
CA THR A 207 14.37 12.57 -4.77
C THR A 207 14.80 13.03 -3.39
N THR A 208 14.45 14.27 -3.02
CA THR A 208 14.77 14.88 -1.74
C THR A 208 13.52 15.29 -0.98
N PHE A 209 13.53 15.10 0.33
CA PHE A 209 12.49 15.56 1.25
C PHE A 209 13.14 16.23 2.46
N LYS A 210 12.83 17.51 2.68
CA LYS A 210 13.60 18.35 3.61
C LYS A 210 15.10 18.28 3.19
N ASP A 211 15.97 17.86 4.07
CA ASP A 211 17.42 17.74 3.81
C ASP A 211 17.86 16.28 3.57
N ILE A 212 16.93 15.38 3.24
CA ILE A 212 17.21 13.96 3.08
C ILE A 212 17.14 13.59 1.60
N ASP A 213 18.25 13.12 1.04
CA ASP A 213 18.25 12.43 -0.26
C ASP A 213 17.82 10.98 -0.06
N VAL A 214 16.76 10.58 -0.78
CA VAL A 214 16.21 9.22 -0.66
C VAL A 214 17.20 8.15 -1.13
N PHE A 215 18.08 8.47 -2.09
CA PHE A 215 19.09 7.54 -2.58
C PHE A 215 20.12 7.16 -1.50
N GLU A 216 20.48 8.08 -0.60
CA GLU A 216 21.37 7.78 0.53
C GLU A 216 20.78 6.72 1.45
N LEU A 217 19.44 6.73 1.63
CA LEU A 217 18.75 5.71 2.40
C LEU A 217 18.63 4.41 1.61
N TRP A 218 18.19 4.46 0.34
CA TRP A 218 17.99 3.28 -0.49
C TRP A 218 19.27 2.46 -0.70
N ASN A 219 20.42 3.12 -0.84
CA ASN A 219 21.73 2.47 -1.01
C ASN A 219 22.13 1.54 0.16
N LYS A 220 21.43 1.62 1.29
CA LYS A 220 21.67 0.74 2.44
C LYS A 220 20.96 -0.61 2.33
N PHE A 221 19.92 -0.71 1.49
CA PHE A 221 19.06 -1.90 1.40
C PHE A 221 19.50 -2.84 0.28
N ASP A 222 19.40 -4.15 0.54
CA ASP A 222 19.76 -5.19 -0.40
C ASP A 222 18.88 -5.21 -1.65
N SER A 223 17.64 -4.73 -1.56
CA SER A 223 16.68 -4.72 -2.66
C SER A 223 15.75 -3.52 -2.63
N VAL A 224 15.89 -2.64 -3.61
CA VAL A 224 14.98 -1.52 -3.87
C VAL A 224 14.49 -1.61 -5.30
N SER A 225 13.17 -1.68 -5.48
CA SER A 225 12.52 -1.74 -6.79
C SER A 225 11.65 -0.49 -6.99
N ILE A 226 11.92 0.28 -8.03
CA ILE A 226 11.27 1.56 -8.28
C ILE A 226 10.48 1.49 -9.58
N GLY A 227 9.16 1.61 -9.47
CA GLY A 227 8.25 1.85 -10.58
C GLY A 227 8.06 3.36 -10.75
N ALA A 228 8.84 3.99 -11.62
CA ALA A 228 8.63 5.37 -12.00
C ALA A 228 7.36 5.47 -12.85
N SER A 229 6.40 6.26 -12.37
CA SER A 229 5.10 6.41 -13.02
C SER A 229 5.20 7.42 -14.17
N LEU A 230 5.52 6.95 -15.36
CA LEU A 230 5.61 7.74 -16.59
C LEU A 230 4.58 7.23 -17.60
N ASP A 231 3.77 8.13 -18.18
CA ASP A 231 2.73 7.76 -19.16
C ASP A 231 3.14 8.13 -20.59
N ALA A 232 4.03 9.11 -20.76
CA ALA A 232 4.49 9.63 -22.04
C ALA A 232 5.78 10.44 -21.83
N GLU A 233 6.26 11.09 -22.89
CA GLU A 233 7.41 12.01 -22.88
C GLU A 233 7.03 13.43 -23.33
N GLY A 234 7.86 14.42 -22.99
CA GLY A 234 7.69 15.81 -23.34
C GLY A 234 6.36 16.40 -22.89
N SER A 235 5.77 17.24 -23.75
CA SER A 235 4.48 17.90 -23.47
C SER A 235 3.31 16.95 -23.25
N ARG A 236 3.38 15.71 -23.77
CA ARG A 236 2.36 14.68 -23.52
C ARG A 236 2.44 14.17 -22.07
N ALA A 237 3.67 14.02 -21.53
CA ALA A 237 3.86 13.65 -20.11
C ALA A 237 3.25 14.73 -19.21
N GLU A 238 3.50 15.99 -19.48
CA GLU A 238 2.96 17.14 -18.75
C GLU A 238 1.43 17.22 -18.83
N LEU A 239 0.85 16.91 -20.01
CA LEU A 239 -0.59 16.84 -20.20
C LEU A 239 -1.24 15.71 -19.39
N MET A 240 -0.63 14.53 -19.39
CA MET A 240 -1.15 13.36 -18.67
C MET A 240 -0.97 13.48 -17.15
N ARG A 241 0.14 14.10 -16.72
CA ARG A 241 0.51 14.25 -15.33
C ARG A 241 0.67 15.72 -14.98
N LYS A 242 -0.46 16.42 -14.79
CA LYS A 242 -0.48 17.84 -14.38
C LYS A 242 0.36 18.04 -13.11
N GLY A 243 1.38 18.87 -13.20
CA GLY A 243 2.39 19.10 -12.18
C GLY A 243 3.77 18.52 -12.53
N THR A 244 3.88 17.76 -13.61
CA THR A 244 5.16 17.33 -14.20
C THR A 244 5.77 18.48 -15.02
N ARG A 245 7.07 18.63 -14.91
CA ARG A 245 7.91 19.33 -15.88
C ARG A 245 8.85 18.30 -16.47
N TRP A 246 8.74 18.06 -17.76
CA TRP A 246 9.49 16.98 -18.41
C TRP A 246 11.01 17.17 -18.30
N GLU A 247 11.45 18.41 -18.37
CA GLU A 247 12.87 18.78 -18.21
C GLU A 247 13.46 18.41 -16.84
N ASP A 248 12.62 18.26 -15.81
CA ASP A 248 13.06 17.87 -14.46
C ASP A 248 13.18 16.33 -14.30
N ILE A 249 12.75 15.54 -15.32
CA ILE A 249 12.71 14.07 -15.25
C ILE A 249 13.84 13.42 -16.03
N ILE A 250 14.37 14.10 -17.05
CA ILE A 250 15.48 13.64 -17.91
C ILE A 250 16.85 14.21 -17.38
#